data_66b10bc91fcc290e990f174b3deb6b98
#
_entry.id   66b10bc91fcc290e990f174b3deb6b98
#
_cell.length_a   1.000
_cell.length_b   1.000
_cell.length_c   1.000
_cell.angle_alpha   90.00
_cell.angle_beta   90.00
_cell.angle_gamma   90.00
#
_symmetry.space_group_name_H-M   'P 1'
#
loop_
_entity.id
_entity.type
_entity.pdbx_description
1 polymer ?
#
loop_
_entity_poly.entity_id
_entity_poly.type
_entity_poly.pdbx_seq_one_letter_code
_entity_poly.pdbx_strand_id
1 'polypeptide(L)'
;MAKLLGLDPKPWHPVDSLCFNKYMGWDQGGTSDDLWFGRMVAKFGKVATEELWPLRRPYEIPIVKNQFDRDNLTQSTPTSSDEFDADLLARLSPSLLDQASKAIDGGRFWPRSHSFGSNNWAIDGTKTVNGKPMLCNDPHLGFRLPAIWYACHFCVKGENVAGVTFPGAPIIVIGQNDRIAWGITNMQADAVDYFIETVDPANPRRYKHKGMWKEMEVVTETIPVKGGEPIEYIIERTVHGPIIARGEQTIAMQWTGFGQTTEAVGLWKLNHGKNIKDYLAALELVTV
;
A
#
# COMPACT_ATOMS: atom_id res chain seq x y z
N MET A 1 22.65 -10.47 -14.02
CA MET A 1 21.23 -10.86 -14.08
C MET A 1 20.60 -10.41 -15.41
N ALA A 2 20.49 -9.12 -15.72
CA ALA A 2 19.85 -8.64 -16.96
C ALA A 2 20.39 -9.30 -18.23
N LYS A 3 21.72 -9.34 -18.41
CA LYS A 3 22.36 -10.05 -19.55
C LYS A 3 22.02 -11.53 -19.59
N LEU A 4 21.93 -12.21 -18.46
CA LEU A 4 21.59 -13.64 -18.37
C LEU A 4 20.15 -13.88 -18.82
N LEU A 5 19.23 -12.95 -18.52
CA LEU A 5 17.83 -12.99 -18.94
C LEU A 5 17.63 -12.37 -20.33
N GLY A 6 18.72 -11.92 -20.99
CA GLY A 6 18.66 -11.23 -22.28
C GLY A 6 17.84 -9.93 -22.21
N LEU A 7 17.83 -9.26 -21.08
CA LEU A 7 17.23 -7.96 -20.89
C LEU A 7 18.25 -6.87 -21.19
N ASP A 8 17.79 -5.81 -21.83
CA ASP A 8 18.55 -4.58 -22.08
C ASP A 8 17.88 -3.42 -21.33
N PRO A 9 18.21 -3.25 -20.04
CA PRO A 9 17.57 -2.22 -19.23
C PRO A 9 18.02 -0.83 -19.70
N LYS A 10 17.06 0.06 -19.83
CA LYS A 10 17.34 1.47 -20.10
C LYS A 10 18.13 2.10 -18.94
N PRO A 11 18.88 3.19 -19.19
CA PRO A 11 19.50 3.96 -18.12
C PRO A 11 18.47 4.37 -17.06
N TRP A 12 18.88 4.28 -15.80
CA TRP A 12 18.03 4.65 -14.66
C TRP A 12 17.80 6.17 -14.62
N HIS A 13 16.57 6.57 -14.44
CA HIS A 13 16.15 7.96 -14.32
C HIS A 13 15.66 8.26 -12.88
N PRO A 14 15.77 9.50 -12.37
CA PRO A 14 15.25 9.82 -11.03
C PRO A 14 13.78 9.50 -10.83
N VAL A 15 12.95 9.57 -11.87
CA VAL A 15 11.55 9.17 -11.83
C VAL A 15 11.37 7.68 -11.52
N ASP A 16 12.31 6.82 -11.92
CA ASP A 16 12.23 5.38 -11.65
C ASP A 16 12.34 5.10 -10.14
N SER A 17 13.15 5.90 -9.41
CA SER A 17 13.22 5.83 -7.95
C SER A 17 11.89 6.22 -7.29
N LEU A 18 11.22 7.24 -7.79
CA LEU A 18 9.90 7.66 -7.29
C LEU A 18 8.82 6.63 -7.63
N CYS A 19 8.84 6.09 -8.84
CA CYS A 19 7.95 5.00 -9.25
C CYS A 19 8.14 3.76 -8.38
N PHE A 20 9.39 3.40 -8.06
CA PHE A 20 9.66 2.26 -7.19
C PHE A 20 9.17 2.51 -5.77
N ASN A 21 9.33 3.73 -5.24
CA ASN A 21 8.79 4.09 -3.94
C ASN A 21 7.25 3.96 -3.90
N LYS A 22 6.56 4.45 -4.94
CA LYS A 22 5.11 4.24 -5.11
C LYS A 22 4.73 2.77 -5.21
N TYR A 23 5.49 2.00 -5.99
CA TYR A 23 5.28 0.56 -6.10
C TYR A 23 5.41 -0.13 -4.73
N MET A 24 6.37 0.27 -3.90
CA MET A 24 6.50 -0.28 -2.54
C MET A 24 5.31 0.09 -1.65
N GLY A 25 4.78 1.31 -1.75
CA GLY A 25 3.53 1.69 -1.08
C GLY A 25 2.36 0.81 -1.53
N TRP A 26 2.23 0.56 -2.83
CA TRP A 26 1.24 -0.37 -3.38
C TRP A 26 1.45 -1.81 -2.90
N ASP A 27 2.69 -2.31 -2.93
CA ASP A 27 3.01 -3.68 -2.52
C ASP A 27 2.67 -3.93 -1.04
N GLN A 28 2.80 -2.91 -0.19
CA GLN A 28 2.53 -3.00 1.23
C GLN A 28 1.07 -2.65 1.60
N GLY A 29 0.45 -1.71 0.94
CA GLY A 29 -0.89 -1.18 1.27
C GLY A 29 -2.00 -1.60 0.30
N GLY A 30 -1.68 -1.92 -0.96
CA GLY A 30 -2.68 -2.38 -1.93
C GLY A 30 -3.25 -3.74 -1.54
N THR A 31 -4.54 -3.84 -1.28
CA THR A 31 -5.19 -5.06 -0.79
C THR A 31 -6.44 -5.36 -1.59
N SER A 32 -6.74 -6.65 -1.76
CA SER A 32 -8.00 -7.17 -2.31
C SER A 32 -8.90 -7.75 -1.20
N ASP A 33 -8.63 -7.40 0.05
CA ASP A 33 -9.30 -8.01 1.21
C ASP A 33 -10.81 -7.75 1.20
N ASP A 34 -11.26 -6.55 0.82
CA ASP A 34 -12.68 -6.23 0.66
C ASP A 34 -13.36 -7.08 -0.41
N LEU A 35 -12.68 -7.26 -1.55
CA LEU A 35 -13.19 -8.12 -2.62
C LEU A 35 -13.24 -9.58 -2.19
N TRP A 36 -12.24 -10.01 -1.41
CA TRP A 36 -12.23 -11.35 -0.82
C TRP A 36 -13.35 -11.50 0.19
N PHE A 37 -13.53 -10.52 1.09
CA PHE A 37 -14.61 -10.52 2.07
C PHE A 37 -15.97 -10.53 1.37
N GLY A 38 -16.13 -9.74 0.32
CA GLY A 38 -17.34 -9.75 -0.54
C GLY A 38 -17.65 -11.14 -1.09
N ARG A 39 -16.64 -11.87 -1.57
CA ARG A 39 -16.82 -13.27 -2.03
C ARG A 39 -17.26 -14.21 -0.90
N MET A 40 -16.72 -14.01 0.31
CA MET A 40 -17.12 -14.80 1.47
C MET A 40 -18.57 -14.52 1.88
N VAL A 41 -18.96 -13.23 1.89
CA VAL A 41 -20.34 -12.81 2.14
C VAL A 41 -21.31 -13.40 1.11
N ALA A 42 -20.96 -13.33 -0.18
CA ALA A 42 -21.76 -13.90 -1.26
C ALA A 42 -21.91 -15.43 -1.14
N LYS A 43 -20.90 -16.11 -0.58
CA LYS A 43 -20.89 -17.58 -0.46
C LYS A 43 -21.54 -18.09 0.84
N PHE A 44 -21.30 -17.44 1.97
CA PHE A 44 -21.65 -17.92 3.30
C PHE A 44 -22.71 -17.04 4.00
N GLY A 45 -23.00 -15.87 3.46
CA GLY A 45 -23.79 -14.84 4.12
C GLY A 45 -22.98 -13.99 5.11
N LYS A 46 -23.51 -12.80 5.44
CA LYS A 46 -22.82 -11.81 6.30
C LYS A 46 -22.48 -12.40 7.67
N VAL A 47 -23.48 -12.96 8.37
CA VAL A 47 -23.32 -13.45 9.75
C VAL A 47 -22.21 -14.50 9.85
N ALA A 48 -22.25 -15.53 8.99
CA ALA A 48 -21.24 -16.60 9.03
C ALA A 48 -19.84 -16.07 8.63
N THR A 49 -19.77 -15.09 7.73
CA THR A 49 -18.49 -14.48 7.36
C THR A 49 -17.91 -13.67 8.51
N GLU A 50 -18.70 -12.85 9.19
CA GLU A 50 -18.26 -12.07 10.36
C GLU A 50 -17.88 -12.95 11.56
N GLU A 51 -18.53 -14.09 11.75
CA GLU A 51 -18.15 -15.08 12.78
C GLU A 51 -16.80 -15.73 12.48
N LEU A 52 -16.53 -16.05 11.21
CA LEU A 52 -15.27 -16.69 10.79
C LEU A 52 -14.11 -15.69 10.70
N TRP A 53 -14.39 -14.46 10.28
CA TRP A 53 -13.41 -13.38 10.11
C TRP A 53 -13.94 -12.07 10.70
N PRO A 54 -13.96 -11.95 12.03
CA PRO A 54 -14.43 -10.75 12.69
C PRO A 54 -13.50 -9.58 12.37
N LEU A 55 -14.06 -8.48 11.88
CA LEU A 55 -13.33 -7.23 11.62
C LEU A 55 -12.71 -6.67 12.90
N ARG A 56 -13.37 -6.90 14.03
CA ARG A 56 -12.85 -6.55 15.37
C ARG A 56 -12.97 -7.76 16.29
N ARG A 57 -11.89 -8.06 17.00
CA ARG A 57 -11.88 -9.18 17.95
C ARG A 57 -12.21 -8.65 19.34
N PRO A 58 -13.15 -9.25 20.07
CA PRO A 58 -13.59 -8.74 21.38
C PRO A 58 -12.49 -8.80 22.46
N TYR A 59 -11.39 -9.53 22.19
CA TYR A 59 -10.26 -9.68 23.10
C TYR A 59 -9.03 -8.84 22.67
N GLU A 60 -9.15 -7.97 21.69
CA GLU A 60 -8.07 -7.07 21.31
C GLU A 60 -7.77 -6.09 22.46
N ILE A 61 -6.51 -6.10 22.88
CA ILE A 61 -6.02 -5.19 23.91
C ILE A 61 -5.10 -4.18 23.24
N PRO A 62 -5.46 -2.88 23.24
CA PRO A 62 -4.59 -1.87 22.68
C PRO A 62 -3.29 -1.79 23.48
N ILE A 63 -2.17 -1.74 22.77
CA ILE A 63 -0.83 -1.64 23.37
C ILE A 63 -0.66 -0.32 24.12
N VAL A 64 -1.25 0.76 23.63
CA VAL A 64 -1.26 2.09 24.26
C VAL A 64 -2.58 2.26 25.00
N LYS A 65 -2.54 2.08 26.32
CA LYS A 65 -3.74 1.98 27.17
C LYS A 65 -4.63 3.24 27.21
N ASN A 66 -4.09 4.42 26.94
CA ASN A 66 -4.78 5.70 27.11
C ASN A 66 -5.22 6.35 25.79
N GLN A 67 -4.90 5.77 24.65
CA GLN A 67 -5.28 6.34 23.35
C GLN A 67 -6.68 5.90 22.88
N PHE A 68 -7.19 4.81 23.43
CA PHE A 68 -8.50 4.29 23.11
C PHE A 68 -9.21 3.92 24.41
N ASP A 69 -9.99 4.85 24.92
CA ASP A 69 -10.94 4.55 25.99
C ASP A 69 -11.94 3.53 25.43
N ARG A 70 -11.94 2.31 25.99
CA ARG A 70 -12.84 1.23 25.53
C ARG A 70 -14.31 1.67 25.51
N ASP A 71 -14.68 2.55 26.45
CA ASP A 71 -16.05 3.07 26.56
C ASP A 71 -16.38 4.05 25.44
N ASN A 72 -15.38 4.74 24.89
CA ASN A 72 -15.54 5.60 23.70
C ASN A 72 -15.51 4.84 22.38
N LEU A 73 -14.82 3.71 22.30
CA LEU A 73 -14.85 2.82 21.12
C LEU A 73 -16.17 2.06 20.98
N THR A 74 -16.83 1.74 22.11
CA THR A 74 -18.17 1.13 22.08
C THR A 74 -19.28 2.15 21.82
N GLN A 75 -19.01 3.45 22.01
CA GLN A 75 -19.95 4.54 21.72
C GLN A 75 -19.73 5.22 20.37
N SER A 76 -18.60 5.00 19.68
CA SER A 76 -18.53 5.32 18.28
C SER A 76 -19.41 4.29 17.56
N THR A 77 -20.70 4.61 17.43
CA THR A 77 -21.52 4.02 16.37
C THR A 77 -20.69 4.08 15.10
N PRO A 78 -20.53 2.95 14.39
CA PRO A 78 -19.93 2.99 13.07
C PRO A 78 -20.63 4.11 12.32
N THR A 79 -19.88 5.12 11.85
CA THR A 79 -20.46 6.05 10.91
C THR A 79 -20.96 5.21 9.75
N SER A 80 -22.05 5.62 9.11
CA SER A 80 -22.68 4.86 8.02
C SER A 80 -21.74 4.49 6.86
N SER A 81 -20.50 4.95 6.88
CA SER A 81 -19.41 4.57 5.99
C SER A 81 -18.67 3.29 6.42
N ASP A 82 -18.83 2.83 7.68
CA ASP A 82 -18.22 1.60 8.19
C ASP A 82 -19.17 0.39 8.09
N GLU A 83 -20.43 0.59 7.67
CA GLU A 83 -21.33 -0.49 7.33
C GLU A 83 -20.99 -1.00 5.94
N PHE A 84 -20.31 -2.11 5.94
CA PHE A 84 -20.17 -2.96 4.76
C PHE A 84 -21.56 -3.23 4.19
N ASP A 85 -21.86 -2.68 3.00
CA ASP A 85 -23.14 -2.95 2.34
C ASP A 85 -23.16 -4.40 1.84
N ALA A 86 -23.47 -5.32 2.77
CA ALA A 86 -23.54 -6.75 2.49
C ALA A 86 -24.57 -7.08 1.40
N ASP A 87 -25.62 -6.27 1.29
CA ASP A 87 -26.65 -6.46 0.25
C ASP A 87 -26.09 -6.07 -1.13
N LEU A 88 -25.24 -5.06 -1.18
CA LEU A 88 -24.53 -4.67 -2.39
C LEU A 88 -23.56 -5.75 -2.82
N LEU A 89 -22.76 -6.27 -1.91
CA LEU A 89 -21.80 -7.34 -2.19
C LEU A 89 -22.46 -8.66 -2.59
N ALA A 90 -23.61 -8.99 -1.98
CA ALA A 90 -24.38 -10.18 -2.36
C ALA A 90 -24.91 -10.13 -3.80
N ARG A 91 -24.99 -8.92 -4.39
CA ARG A 91 -25.40 -8.72 -5.79
C ARG A 91 -24.24 -8.80 -6.79
N LEU A 92 -22.99 -8.77 -6.30
CA LEU A 92 -21.82 -8.91 -7.19
C LEU A 92 -21.62 -10.38 -7.55
N SER A 93 -21.47 -10.65 -8.84
CA SER A 93 -21.18 -12.01 -9.25
C SER A 93 -19.78 -12.45 -8.78
N PRO A 94 -19.60 -13.73 -8.39
CA PRO A 94 -18.28 -14.24 -8.04
C PRO A 94 -17.23 -14.05 -9.14
N SER A 95 -17.64 -14.11 -10.41
CA SER A 95 -16.76 -13.89 -11.55
C SER A 95 -16.25 -12.46 -11.64
N LEU A 96 -17.08 -11.46 -11.34
CA LEU A 96 -16.69 -10.06 -11.31
C LEU A 96 -15.72 -9.76 -10.18
N LEU A 97 -15.98 -10.29 -9.00
CA LEU A 97 -15.09 -10.17 -7.83
C LEU A 97 -13.74 -10.88 -8.07
N ASP A 98 -13.74 -12.02 -8.77
CA ASP A 98 -12.51 -12.72 -9.15
C ASP A 98 -11.71 -11.92 -10.18
N GLN A 99 -12.37 -11.31 -11.16
CA GLN A 99 -11.73 -10.42 -12.14
C GLN A 99 -11.06 -9.22 -11.43
N ALA A 100 -11.79 -8.55 -10.54
CA ALA A 100 -11.27 -7.43 -9.77
C ALA A 100 -10.06 -7.84 -8.90
N SER A 101 -10.16 -8.96 -8.17
CA SER A 101 -9.06 -9.49 -7.36
C SER A 101 -7.82 -9.81 -8.22
N LYS A 102 -8.00 -10.42 -9.38
CA LYS A 102 -6.90 -10.71 -10.31
C LYS A 102 -6.23 -9.44 -10.85
N ALA A 103 -6.99 -8.38 -11.08
CA ALA A 103 -6.43 -7.10 -11.50
C ALA A 103 -5.51 -6.51 -10.42
N ILE A 104 -5.86 -6.67 -9.14
CA ILE A 104 -5.08 -6.19 -8.01
C ILE A 104 -3.84 -7.07 -7.78
N ASP A 105 -4.03 -8.38 -7.70
CA ASP A 105 -2.97 -9.34 -7.35
C ASP A 105 -2.03 -9.60 -8.52
N GLY A 106 -2.54 -9.56 -9.75
CA GLY A 106 -1.76 -9.76 -10.98
C GLY A 106 -0.76 -8.65 -11.29
N GLY A 107 -0.96 -7.44 -10.75
CA GLY A 107 -0.04 -6.31 -10.87
C GLY A 107 1.17 -6.38 -9.92
N ARG A 108 1.30 -7.42 -9.12
CA ARG A 108 2.39 -7.56 -8.17
C ARG A 108 3.58 -8.26 -8.79
N PHE A 109 4.75 -7.67 -8.63
CA PHE A 109 6.01 -8.32 -8.98
C PHE A 109 6.24 -9.61 -8.19
N TRP A 110 5.65 -9.68 -6.98
CA TRP A 110 5.83 -10.79 -6.07
C TRP A 110 4.49 -11.22 -5.49
N PRO A 111 4.18 -12.52 -5.52
CA PRO A 111 3.00 -13.03 -4.84
C PRO A 111 3.05 -12.67 -3.35
N ARG A 112 1.95 -12.22 -2.78
CA ARG A 112 1.86 -12.09 -1.32
C ARG A 112 2.04 -13.46 -0.68
N SER A 113 2.97 -13.56 0.25
CA SER A 113 3.03 -14.69 1.18
C SER A 113 2.20 -14.33 2.42
N HIS A 114 1.31 -15.19 2.82
CA HIS A 114 0.53 -15.04 4.06
C HIS A 114 1.39 -15.03 5.35
N SER A 115 2.70 -15.26 5.22
CA SER A 115 3.68 -15.25 6.30
C SER A 115 4.50 -13.97 6.39
N PHE A 116 4.13 -12.91 5.66
CA PHE A 116 4.81 -11.64 5.76
C PHE A 116 4.35 -10.88 7.00
N GLY A 117 5.29 -10.34 7.71
CA GLY A 117 5.13 -9.47 8.84
C GLY A 117 6.38 -8.63 8.99
N SER A 118 6.49 -7.90 10.07
CA SER A 118 7.71 -7.16 10.42
C SER A 118 7.73 -6.96 11.92
N ASN A 119 8.92 -6.86 12.48
CA ASN A 119 9.09 -6.52 13.88
C ASN A 119 9.96 -5.27 14.02
N ASN A 120 9.62 -4.46 15.01
CA ASN A 120 10.39 -3.29 15.36
C ASN A 120 10.32 -3.08 16.87
N TRP A 121 11.46 -2.91 17.52
CA TRP A 121 11.48 -2.59 18.94
C TRP A 121 12.64 -1.70 19.33
N ALA A 122 12.37 -0.80 20.26
CA ALA A 122 13.34 0.09 20.85
C ALA A 122 13.50 -0.23 22.33
N ILE A 123 14.75 -0.23 22.81
CA ILE A 123 15.10 -0.48 24.20
C ILE A 123 15.75 0.79 24.75
N ASP A 124 15.22 1.28 25.87
CA ASP A 124 15.77 2.44 26.57
C ASP A 124 17.17 2.16 27.11
N GLY A 125 18.04 3.17 27.13
CA GLY A 125 19.42 3.07 27.57
C GLY A 125 19.59 2.60 29.03
N THR A 126 18.59 2.80 29.89
CA THR A 126 18.59 2.30 31.27
C THR A 126 18.59 0.77 31.35
N LYS A 127 18.19 0.10 30.27
CA LYS A 127 18.15 -1.38 30.16
C LYS A 127 19.30 -1.97 29.34
N THR A 128 20.27 -1.15 28.94
CA THR A 128 21.42 -1.58 28.14
C THR A 128 22.72 -1.47 28.93
N VAL A 129 23.69 -2.33 28.62
CA VAL A 129 24.98 -2.37 29.33
C VAL A 129 25.77 -1.09 29.15
N ASN A 130 25.68 -0.45 27.99
CA ASN A 130 26.43 0.76 27.66
C ASN A 130 25.68 2.08 27.93
N GLY A 131 24.46 2.00 28.50
CA GLY A 131 23.62 3.16 28.81
C GLY A 131 23.03 3.88 27.59
N LYS A 132 23.13 3.28 26.37
CA LYS A 132 22.61 3.88 25.14
C LYS A 132 21.39 3.14 24.65
N PRO A 133 20.40 3.82 24.06
CA PRO A 133 19.24 3.15 23.48
C PRO A 133 19.64 2.22 22.32
N MET A 134 18.85 1.19 22.11
CA MET A 134 19.00 0.25 20.99
C MET A 134 17.72 0.18 20.19
N LEU A 135 17.85 0.12 18.87
CA LEU A 135 16.74 -0.11 17.94
C LEU A 135 17.02 -1.39 17.14
N CYS A 136 16.03 -2.26 17.05
CA CYS A 136 16.03 -3.41 16.17
C CYS A 136 14.85 -3.33 15.22
N ASN A 137 15.07 -3.63 13.95
CA ASN A 137 14.04 -3.71 12.95
C ASN A 137 14.28 -4.91 12.04
N ASP A 138 13.24 -5.71 11.85
CA ASP A 138 13.26 -6.95 11.09
C ASP A 138 12.08 -7.00 10.12
N PRO A 139 12.22 -6.42 8.90
CA PRO A 139 11.19 -6.42 7.88
C PRO A 139 11.17 -7.76 7.13
N HIS A 140 10.10 -8.55 7.29
CA HIS A 140 9.92 -9.87 6.69
C HIS A 140 9.36 -9.76 5.28
N LEU A 141 10.15 -9.28 4.32
CA LEU A 141 9.73 -9.11 2.92
C LEU A 141 10.16 -10.27 2.01
N GLY A 142 10.64 -11.36 2.62
CA GLY A 142 11.06 -12.58 1.94
C GLY A 142 12.52 -12.55 1.46
N PHE A 143 13.08 -13.75 1.26
CA PHE A 143 14.43 -13.95 0.73
C PHE A 143 14.36 -14.10 -0.79
N ARG A 144 14.99 -13.19 -1.52
CA ARG A 144 14.95 -13.12 -2.98
C ARG A 144 16.28 -12.73 -3.58
N LEU A 145 16.44 -13.04 -4.85
CA LEU A 145 17.56 -12.56 -5.64
C LEU A 145 17.02 -12.01 -6.97
N PRO A 146 17.18 -10.71 -7.26
CA PRO A 146 17.86 -9.69 -6.46
C PRO A 146 17.15 -9.40 -5.14
N ALA A 147 17.93 -9.07 -4.10
CA ALA A 147 17.39 -8.66 -2.81
C ALA A 147 16.66 -7.32 -2.92
N ILE A 148 15.60 -7.16 -2.14
CA ILE A 148 14.86 -5.88 -2.07
C ILE A 148 15.67 -4.83 -1.31
N TRP A 149 16.46 -5.24 -0.33
CA TRP A 149 17.26 -4.37 0.49
C TRP A 149 18.70 -4.26 -0.01
N TYR A 150 19.18 -3.03 -0.06
CA TYR A 150 20.56 -2.69 -0.40
C TYR A 150 21.19 -1.94 0.77
N ALA A 151 22.25 -2.50 1.37
CA ALA A 151 22.98 -1.84 2.45
C ALA A 151 23.80 -0.68 1.91
N CYS A 152 23.67 0.48 2.56
CA CYS A 152 24.30 1.71 2.11
C CYS A 152 24.76 2.57 3.30
N HIS A 153 25.90 3.25 3.11
CA HIS A 153 26.42 4.22 4.06
C HIS A 153 26.85 5.48 3.29
N PHE A 154 26.12 6.56 3.51
CA PHE A 154 26.45 7.88 2.99
C PHE A 154 27.27 8.62 4.04
N CYS A 155 28.56 8.88 3.75
CA CYS A 155 29.46 9.61 4.62
C CYS A 155 30.09 10.74 3.82
N VAL A 156 29.57 11.96 4.00
CA VAL A 156 30.09 13.18 3.38
C VAL A 156 30.18 14.26 4.45
N LYS A 157 30.88 15.37 4.16
CA LYS A 157 31.05 16.45 5.14
C LYS A 157 29.71 16.95 5.67
N GLY A 158 29.47 16.72 6.96
CA GLY A 158 28.26 17.16 7.67
C GLY A 158 27.11 16.17 7.66
N GLU A 159 27.25 15.03 6.96
CA GLU A 159 26.23 13.98 6.88
C GLU A 159 26.86 12.60 7.06
N ASN A 160 26.24 11.79 7.90
CA ASN A 160 26.63 10.43 8.19
C ASN A 160 25.36 9.60 8.43
N VAL A 161 24.93 8.88 7.39
CA VAL A 161 23.65 8.13 7.39
C VAL A 161 23.92 6.73 6.89
N ALA A 162 23.57 5.71 7.66
CA ALA A 162 23.79 4.32 7.32
C ALA A 162 22.53 3.48 7.55
N GLY A 163 22.38 2.43 6.75
CA GLY A 163 21.25 1.51 6.88
C GLY A 163 20.97 0.74 5.61
N VAL A 164 19.69 0.50 5.36
CA VAL A 164 19.24 -0.18 4.14
C VAL A 164 18.28 0.73 3.36
N THR A 165 18.37 0.59 2.06
CA THR A 165 17.52 1.30 1.10
C THR A 165 17.05 0.35 0.01
N PHE A 166 16.18 0.83 -0.87
CA PHE A 166 15.82 0.12 -2.09
C PHE A 166 16.85 0.43 -3.18
N PRO A 167 17.19 -0.55 -4.04
CA PRO A 167 18.07 -0.29 -5.17
C PRO A 167 17.57 0.87 -6.02
N GLY A 168 18.43 1.87 -6.24
CA GLY A 168 18.10 3.07 -7.00
C GLY A 168 17.45 4.21 -6.20
N ALA A 169 17.09 4.01 -4.93
CA ALA A 169 16.60 5.08 -4.07
C ALA A 169 17.77 5.77 -3.33
N PRO A 170 17.96 7.09 -3.47
CA PRO A 170 19.05 7.81 -2.82
C PRO A 170 18.71 8.24 -1.38
N ILE A 171 18.00 7.41 -0.64
CA ILE A 171 17.49 7.66 0.72
C ILE A 171 17.66 6.41 1.54
N ILE A 172 18.09 6.51 2.78
CA ILE A 172 18.07 5.39 3.73
C ILE A 172 16.63 5.22 4.24
N VAL A 173 16.03 4.08 3.95
CA VAL A 173 14.65 3.75 4.33
C VAL A 173 14.58 3.30 5.79
N ILE A 174 15.50 2.43 6.21
CA ILE A 174 15.64 1.96 7.59
C ILE A 174 17.10 2.15 7.99
N GLY A 175 17.35 2.85 9.09
CA GLY A 175 18.74 3.08 9.49
C GLY A 175 18.92 4.07 10.61
N GLN A 176 20.05 4.73 10.58
CA GLN A 176 20.46 5.70 11.59
C GLN A 176 21.34 6.79 10.97
N ASN A 177 21.36 7.92 11.64
CA ASN A 177 22.39 8.95 11.50
C ASN A 177 23.11 9.17 12.85
N ASP A 178 23.91 10.21 12.98
CA ASP A 178 24.65 10.50 14.23
C ASP A 178 23.73 10.85 15.42
N ARG A 179 22.44 11.06 15.21
CA ARG A 179 21.51 11.63 16.20
C ARG A 179 20.32 10.74 16.50
N ILE A 180 19.74 10.13 15.48
CA ILE A 180 18.53 9.32 15.59
C ILE A 180 18.68 8.01 14.81
N ALA A 181 17.89 7.01 15.19
CA ALA A 181 17.68 5.80 14.43
C ALA A 181 16.19 5.61 14.16
N TRP A 182 15.86 4.96 13.05
CA TRP A 182 14.48 4.69 12.67
C TRP A 182 14.32 3.31 12.06
N GLY A 183 13.18 2.69 12.35
CA GLY A 183 12.76 1.43 11.79
C GLY A 183 11.33 1.55 11.26
N ILE A 184 10.96 0.70 10.32
CA ILE A 184 9.66 0.70 9.66
C ILE A 184 9.03 -0.68 9.75
N THR A 185 7.75 -0.72 10.10
CA THR A 185 6.87 -1.88 9.96
C THR A 185 5.62 -1.47 9.18
N ASN A 186 4.93 -2.43 8.57
CA ASN A 186 3.67 -2.15 7.91
C ASN A 186 2.57 -1.97 8.96
N MET A 187 1.87 -0.84 8.91
CA MET A 187 0.74 -0.53 9.78
C MET A 187 -0.53 -1.27 9.35
N GLN A 188 -0.58 -1.80 8.12
CA GLN A 188 -1.74 -2.44 7.51
C GLN A 188 -2.98 -1.53 7.53
N ALA A 189 -2.77 -0.23 7.28
CA ALA A 189 -3.86 0.72 7.14
C ALA A 189 -4.67 0.37 5.89
N ASP A 190 -5.97 0.58 5.97
CA ASP A 190 -6.86 0.49 4.84
C ASP A 190 -6.61 1.69 3.91
N ALA A 191 -6.02 1.41 2.76
CA ALA A 191 -5.57 2.41 1.81
C ALA A 191 -6.26 2.28 0.44
N VAL A 192 -7.15 1.31 0.28
CA VAL A 192 -7.80 0.98 -0.99
C VAL A 192 -9.29 0.78 -0.81
N ASP A 193 -10.07 1.56 -1.56
CA ASP A 193 -11.52 1.43 -1.64
C ASP A 193 -11.98 0.96 -3.03
N TYR A 194 -13.12 0.31 -3.09
CA TYR A 194 -13.74 -0.14 -4.33
C TYR A 194 -15.11 0.50 -4.52
N PHE A 195 -15.33 1.03 -5.73
CA PHE A 195 -16.55 1.74 -6.08
C PHE A 195 -17.29 1.03 -7.21
N ILE A 196 -18.59 0.85 -7.05
CA ILE A 196 -19.45 0.36 -8.11
C ILE A 196 -19.94 1.55 -8.92
N GLU A 197 -19.51 1.64 -10.17
CA GLU A 197 -19.84 2.72 -11.05
C GLU A 197 -21.16 2.47 -11.82
N THR A 198 -22.02 3.46 -11.84
CA THR A 198 -23.18 3.46 -12.72
C THR A 198 -22.73 3.90 -14.11
N VAL A 199 -22.61 2.97 -15.04
CA VAL A 199 -22.18 3.23 -16.41
C VAL A 199 -23.38 3.41 -17.34
N ASP A 200 -23.26 4.29 -18.33
CA ASP A 200 -24.27 4.53 -19.35
C ASP A 200 -24.38 3.31 -20.28
N PRO A 201 -25.56 2.66 -20.37
CA PRO A 201 -25.74 1.52 -21.27
C PRO A 201 -25.49 1.84 -22.75
N ALA A 202 -25.66 3.10 -23.15
CA ALA A 202 -25.46 3.55 -24.53
C ALA A 202 -23.99 3.95 -24.80
N ASN A 203 -23.22 4.27 -23.77
CA ASN A 203 -21.81 4.65 -23.88
C ASN A 203 -21.02 4.10 -22.70
N PRO A 204 -20.31 2.97 -22.82
CA PRO A 204 -19.60 2.33 -21.72
C PRO A 204 -18.42 3.16 -21.16
N ARG A 205 -18.08 4.29 -21.78
CA ARG A 205 -17.10 5.27 -21.29
C ARG A 205 -17.72 6.47 -20.58
N ARG A 206 -19.03 6.42 -20.30
CA ARG A 206 -19.71 7.42 -19.48
C ARG A 206 -20.20 6.80 -18.19
N TYR A 207 -20.03 7.51 -17.10
CA TYR A 207 -20.47 7.09 -15.77
C TYR A 207 -21.21 8.21 -15.06
N LYS A 208 -22.02 7.86 -14.07
CA LYS A 208 -22.81 8.81 -13.31
C LYS A 208 -22.07 9.23 -12.04
N HIS A 209 -21.81 10.52 -11.88
CA HIS A 209 -21.21 11.07 -10.66
C HIS A 209 -22.04 12.27 -10.17
N LYS A 210 -22.46 12.24 -8.89
CA LYS A 210 -23.30 13.30 -8.28
C LYS A 210 -24.52 13.66 -9.14
N GLY A 211 -25.17 12.64 -9.70
CA GLY A 211 -26.37 12.80 -10.53
C GLY A 211 -26.11 13.18 -12.00
N MET A 212 -24.90 13.50 -12.40
CA MET A 212 -24.54 13.91 -13.76
C MET A 212 -23.71 12.84 -14.48
N TRP A 213 -23.92 12.74 -15.79
CA TRP A 213 -23.09 11.90 -16.65
C TRP A 213 -21.74 12.59 -16.94
N LYS A 214 -20.66 11.83 -16.75
CA LYS A 214 -19.29 12.25 -17.05
C LYS A 214 -18.61 11.25 -17.97
N GLU A 215 -17.74 11.72 -18.84
CA GLU A 215 -16.84 10.87 -19.61
C GLU A 215 -15.72 10.35 -18.71
N MET A 216 -15.32 9.09 -18.90
CA MET A 216 -14.12 8.54 -18.29
C MET A 216 -12.88 9.13 -18.95
N GLU A 217 -11.83 9.35 -18.17
CA GLU A 217 -10.49 9.58 -18.71
C GLU A 217 -9.98 8.29 -19.33
N VAL A 218 -9.45 8.37 -20.54
CA VAL A 218 -8.89 7.21 -21.23
C VAL A 218 -7.41 7.46 -21.49
N VAL A 219 -6.57 6.59 -20.94
CA VAL A 219 -5.11 6.61 -21.13
C VAL A 219 -4.72 5.34 -21.86
N THR A 220 -3.93 5.46 -22.91
CA THR A 220 -3.37 4.31 -23.64
C THR A 220 -1.89 4.22 -23.35
N GLU A 221 -1.45 3.08 -22.85
CA GLU A 221 -0.05 2.76 -22.59
C GLU A 221 0.43 1.69 -23.57
N THR A 222 1.56 1.93 -24.23
CA THR A 222 2.18 0.95 -25.11
C THR A 222 3.21 0.14 -24.35
N ILE A 223 2.95 -1.13 -24.16
CA ILE A 223 3.83 -2.07 -23.44
C ILE A 223 4.68 -2.83 -24.44
N PRO A 224 6.01 -2.57 -24.52
CA PRO A 224 6.88 -3.33 -25.42
C PRO A 224 7.02 -4.76 -24.94
N VAL A 225 6.83 -5.72 -25.86
CA VAL A 225 6.96 -7.16 -25.60
C VAL A 225 8.23 -7.67 -26.25
N LYS A 226 9.11 -8.30 -25.45
CA LYS A 226 10.34 -8.90 -25.99
C LYS A 226 10.03 -10.01 -26.98
N GLY A 227 10.46 -9.82 -28.23
CA GLY A 227 10.25 -10.81 -29.32
C GLY A 227 8.82 -10.90 -29.85
N GLY A 228 7.97 -9.94 -29.51
CA GLY A 228 6.59 -9.83 -29.96
C GLY A 228 6.21 -8.39 -30.32
N GLU A 229 4.97 -8.21 -30.79
CA GLU A 229 4.40 -6.91 -31.03
C GLU A 229 4.08 -6.19 -29.71
N PRO A 230 4.21 -4.86 -29.63
CA PRO A 230 3.79 -4.08 -28.48
C PRO A 230 2.30 -4.29 -28.18
N ILE A 231 1.95 -4.26 -26.90
CA ILE A 231 0.57 -4.33 -26.44
C ILE A 231 0.09 -2.93 -26.10
N GLU A 232 -1.01 -2.49 -26.74
CA GLU A 232 -1.73 -1.28 -26.35
C GLU A 232 -2.63 -1.62 -25.17
N TYR A 233 -2.33 -1.00 -24.01
CA TYR A 233 -3.10 -1.20 -22.80
C TYR A 233 -3.95 0.04 -22.52
N ILE A 234 -5.28 -0.11 -22.53
CA ILE A 234 -6.23 0.97 -22.34
C ILE A 234 -6.63 1.00 -20.86
N ILE A 235 -6.41 2.14 -20.22
CA ILE A 235 -6.79 2.42 -18.84
C ILE A 235 -7.93 3.43 -18.88
N GLU A 236 -9.10 3.04 -18.38
CA GLU A 236 -10.26 3.90 -18.23
C GLU A 236 -10.38 4.29 -16.75
N ARG A 237 -10.56 5.59 -16.47
CA ARG A 237 -10.60 6.14 -15.13
C ARG A 237 -11.85 6.95 -14.88
N THR A 238 -12.43 6.77 -13.70
CA THR A 238 -13.44 7.66 -13.12
C THR A 238 -12.80 8.62 -12.12
N VAL A 239 -13.61 9.39 -11.41
CA VAL A 239 -13.13 10.20 -10.27
C VAL A 239 -12.65 9.35 -9.10
N HIS A 240 -13.07 8.09 -9.02
CA HIS A 240 -12.64 7.16 -7.98
C HIS A 240 -11.34 6.42 -8.35
N GLY A 241 -10.97 6.42 -9.63
CA GLY A 241 -9.74 5.79 -10.11
C GLY A 241 -9.95 4.88 -11.31
N PRO A 242 -9.00 3.98 -11.59
CA PRO A 242 -9.08 3.08 -12.74
C PRO A 242 -10.19 2.04 -12.59
N ILE A 243 -10.81 1.71 -13.72
CA ILE A 243 -11.72 0.57 -13.82
C ILE A 243 -10.90 -0.72 -13.79
N ILE A 244 -11.21 -1.59 -12.83
CA ILE A 244 -10.48 -2.87 -12.62
C ILE A 244 -11.29 -4.10 -13.00
N ALA A 245 -12.61 -3.97 -13.09
CA ALA A 245 -13.48 -5.06 -13.56
C ALA A 245 -14.73 -4.52 -14.25
N ARG A 246 -15.19 -5.26 -15.26
CA ARG A 246 -16.42 -5.00 -16.00
C ARG A 246 -17.22 -6.29 -16.17
N GLY A 247 -18.53 -6.23 -15.92
CA GLY A 247 -19.48 -7.33 -16.06
C GLY A 247 -20.90 -6.79 -15.93
N GLU A 248 -21.73 -7.43 -15.12
CA GLU A 248 -23.07 -6.91 -14.77
C GLU A 248 -22.98 -5.54 -14.09
N GLN A 249 -21.84 -5.30 -13.44
CA GLN A 249 -21.48 -4.02 -12.85
C GLN A 249 -20.05 -3.66 -13.24
N THR A 250 -19.67 -2.43 -12.98
CA THR A 250 -18.32 -1.91 -13.25
C THR A 250 -17.69 -1.49 -11.93
N ILE A 251 -16.49 -1.98 -11.65
CA ILE A 251 -15.75 -1.68 -10.41
C ILE A 251 -14.58 -0.78 -10.73
N ALA A 252 -14.54 0.39 -10.07
CA ALA A 252 -13.37 1.26 -10.00
C ALA A 252 -12.64 1.06 -8.67
N MET A 253 -11.35 1.34 -8.64
CA MET A 253 -10.52 1.25 -7.45
C MET A 253 -9.95 2.61 -7.12
N GLN A 254 -10.07 3.00 -5.87
CA GLN A 254 -9.37 4.16 -5.32
C GLN A 254 -8.23 3.70 -4.41
N TRP A 255 -7.06 4.24 -4.61
CA TRP A 255 -5.91 4.03 -3.76
C TRP A 255 -5.33 5.38 -3.35
N THR A 256 -5.02 5.57 -2.06
CA THR A 256 -4.44 6.80 -1.53
C THR A 256 -3.16 7.23 -2.26
N GLY A 257 -2.42 6.25 -2.81
CA GLY A 257 -1.19 6.49 -3.56
C GLY A 257 -1.35 6.97 -5.00
N PHE A 258 -2.56 7.08 -5.57
CA PHE A 258 -2.75 7.59 -6.94
C PHE A 258 -2.44 9.08 -7.09
N GLY A 259 -2.57 9.84 -6.01
CA GLY A 259 -2.27 11.27 -5.99
C GLY A 259 -0.78 11.58 -5.91
N GLN A 260 -0.46 12.88 -5.90
CA GLN A 260 0.87 13.35 -5.51
C GLN A 260 1.03 13.17 -4.02
N THR A 261 2.12 12.53 -3.62
CA THR A 261 2.42 12.20 -2.24
C THR A 261 3.85 12.62 -1.89
N THR A 262 4.17 12.71 -0.61
CA THR A 262 5.39 13.34 -0.10
C THR A 262 6.31 12.39 0.68
N GLU A 263 6.10 11.07 0.59
CA GLU A 263 6.87 10.05 1.33
C GLU A 263 8.38 10.18 1.10
N ALA A 264 8.79 10.37 -0.15
CA ALA A 264 10.21 10.53 -0.47
C ALA A 264 10.83 11.76 0.23
N VAL A 265 10.05 12.85 0.34
CA VAL A 265 10.47 14.05 1.10
C VAL A 265 10.49 13.77 2.60
N GLY A 266 9.51 13.03 3.11
CA GLY A 266 9.46 12.59 4.50
C GLY A 266 10.69 11.76 4.87
N LEU A 267 10.99 10.72 4.09
CA LEU A 267 12.17 9.88 4.28
C LEU A 267 13.48 10.68 4.16
N TRP A 268 13.56 11.60 3.21
CA TRP A 268 14.73 12.48 3.08
C TRP A 268 14.91 13.35 4.33
N LYS A 269 13.85 13.98 4.86
CA LYS A 269 13.91 14.74 6.12
C LYS A 269 14.29 13.85 7.31
N LEU A 270 13.80 12.63 7.34
CA LEU A 270 14.14 11.66 8.38
C LEU A 270 15.64 11.36 8.40
N ASN A 271 16.27 11.19 7.23
CA ASN A 271 17.72 10.97 7.11
C ASN A 271 18.53 12.14 7.69
N HIS A 272 17.99 13.36 7.69
CA HIS A 272 18.61 14.59 8.21
C HIS A 272 18.10 15.00 9.59
N GLY A 273 17.19 14.24 10.19
CA GLY A 273 16.60 14.50 11.49
C GLY A 273 17.64 14.48 12.64
N LYS A 274 17.49 15.37 13.62
CA LYS A 274 18.42 15.52 14.74
C LYS A 274 17.83 15.11 16.07
N ASN A 275 16.53 14.98 16.14
CA ASN A 275 15.79 14.72 17.37
C ASN A 275 14.37 14.21 17.05
N ILE A 276 13.61 13.88 18.10
CA ILE A 276 12.25 13.35 17.97
C ILE A 276 11.27 14.34 17.31
N LYS A 277 11.47 15.66 17.42
CA LYS A 277 10.61 16.64 16.76
C LYS A 277 10.79 16.62 15.25
N ASP A 278 12.05 16.54 14.80
CA ASP A 278 12.36 16.40 13.37
C ASP A 278 11.80 15.08 12.82
N TYR A 279 11.89 14.00 13.61
CA TYR A 279 11.32 12.70 13.29
C TYR A 279 9.80 12.79 13.08
N LEU A 280 9.06 13.36 14.03
CA LEU A 280 7.61 13.52 13.93
C LEU A 280 7.20 14.40 12.74
N ALA A 281 7.90 15.52 12.52
CA ALA A 281 7.66 16.40 11.38
C ALA A 281 7.97 15.72 10.03
N ALA A 282 8.87 14.75 10.00
CA ALA A 282 9.12 13.94 8.81
C ALA A 282 7.99 12.94 8.55
N LEU A 283 7.43 12.34 9.61
CA LEU A 283 6.31 11.39 9.49
C LEU A 283 5.02 12.06 8.98
N GLU A 284 4.77 13.34 9.30
CA GLU A 284 3.61 14.08 8.77
C GLU A 284 3.61 14.17 7.24
N LEU A 285 4.73 13.90 6.58
CA LEU A 285 4.87 13.89 5.13
C LEU A 285 4.71 12.49 4.51
N VAL A 286 4.60 11.46 5.35
CA VAL A 286 4.35 10.07 4.91
C VAL A 286 2.84 9.88 4.89
N THR A 287 2.25 9.88 3.70
CA THR A 287 0.79 9.95 3.48
C THR A 287 0.20 8.71 2.81
N VAL A 288 1.03 7.73 2.48
CA VAL A 288 0.61 6.43 1.90
C VAL A 288 1.18 5.28 2.69
#